data_4151ec65856202a03e13653ecb10f67c
#
_entry.id   4151ec65856202a03e13653ecb10f67c
#
_cell.length_a   1.000
_cell.length_b   1.000
_cell.length_c   1.000
_cell.angle_alpha   90.00
_cell.angle_beta   90.00
_cell.angle_gamma   90.00
#
_symmetry.space_group_name_H-M   'P 1'
#
loop_
_entity.id
_entity.type
_entity.pdbx_description
1 polymer ?
#
loop_
_entity_poly.entity_id
_entity_poly.type
_entity_poly.pdbx_seq_one_letter_code
_entity_poly.pdbx_strand_id
1 'polypeptide(L)'
;MSTHFTESKQAMTQTTQCKVAIITGGSSGVGAATAHLLAKRGYNILVNYRRGADMAQAVVEACQAIGVDALAAQGNVALEADCLNLVQQAVARWGRLDALVNSAAATKFAPMSDLDGVQAEDFHAIFGINAIGPFQISRAAAKHMGAGSAIVNVSSIAGQTGSGSSFPYVLSKAALNALTLGLARTLAPNIRVNAVLPGMIEGRWMRDGLGDEAYARVKTQFEDKAVLGTVCTPEQIASAIVWLLDPDCRMTGQCVVVDAGFMLGRS
;
A
#
# COMPACT_ATOMS: atom_id res chain seq x y z
N MET A 1 13.94 -40.32 -55.07
CA MET A 1 13.04 -39.15 -54.89
C MET A 1 12.93 -38.90 -53.41
N SER A 2 13.72 -37.93 -52.91
CA SER A 2 13.82 -37.63 -51.49
C SER A 2 13.12 -36.27 -51.26
N THR A 3 11.99 -36.28 -50.59
CA THR A 3 11.24 -35.07 -50.24
C THR A 3 11.70 -34.57 -48.87
N HIS A 4 12.46 -33.46 -48.86
CA HIS A 4 12.77 -32.71 -47.64
C HIS A 4 11.52 -31.95 -47.20
N PHE A 5 10.99 -32.30 -46.04
CA PHE A 5 10.06 -31.46 -45.29
C PHE A 5 10.86 -30.49 -44.45
N THR A 6 10.79 -29.23 -44.83
CA THR A 6 11.33 -28.10 -44.03
C THR A 6 10.26 -27.69 -43.02
N GLU A 7 10.37 -28.11 -41.77
CA GLU A 7 9.58 -27.56 -40.67
C GLU A 7 10.14 -26.20 -40.29
N SER A 8 9.40 -25.16 -40.64
CA SER A 8 9.64 -23.79 -40.12
C SER A 8 9.19 -23.70 -38.67
N LYS A 9 10.11 -23.77 -37.72
CA LYS A 9 9.87 -23.40 -36.33
C LYS A 9 9.61 -21.89 -36.26
N GLN A 10 8.35 -21.46 -36.27
CA GLN A 10 7.97 -20.15 -35.77
C GLN A 10 8.15 -20.15 -34.26
N ALA A 11 9.24 -19.59 -33.77
CA ALA A 11 9.42 -19.22 -32.39
C ALA A 11 8.41 -18.09 -32.09
N MET A 12 7.28 -18.45 -31.49
CA MET A 12 6.39 -17.47 -30.84
C MET A 12 7.15 -16.89 -29.66
N THR A 13 7.74 -15.72 -29.85
CA THR A 13 8.16 -14.85 -28.75
C THR A 13 6.90 -14.48 -27.98
N GLN A 14 6.60 -15.19 -26.90
CA GLN A 14 5.65 -14.72 -25.89
C GLN A 14 6.26 -13.43 -25.31
N THR A 15 5.81 -12.29 -25.78
CA THR A 15 5.99 -11.04 -25.06
C THR A 15 5.29 -11.20 -23.72
N THR A 16 6.05 -11.51 -22.66
CA THR A 16 5.53 -11.55 -21.30
C THR A 16 5.00 -10.15 -20.98
N GLN A 17 3.69 -10.03 -21.01
CA GLN A 17 3.00 -8.77 -20.70
C GLN A 17 3.39 -8.34 -19.27
N CYS A 18 3.91 -7.11 -19.10
CA CYS A 18 4.32 -6.57 -17.82
C CYS A 18 3.19 -6.71 -16.78
N LYS A 19 3.54 -7.07 -15.56
CA LYS A 19 2.60 -7.07 -14.44
C LYS A 19 2.13 -5.65 -14.15
N VAL A 20 0.96 -5.50 -13.54
CA VAL A 20 0.33 -4.21 -13.25
C VAL A 20 0.04 -4.08 -11.76
N ALA A 21 0.39 -2.93 -11.20
CA ALA A 21 0.09 -2.60 -9.82
C ALA A 21 -0.69 -1.28 -9.70
N ILE A 22 -1.72 -1.28 -8.85
CA ILE A 22 -2.37 -0.05 -8.37
C ILE A 22 -1.84 0.26 -6.97
N ILE A 23 -1.44 1.51 -6.74
CA ILE A 23 -0.96 1.97 -5.44
C ILE A 23 -1.78 3.17 -5.01
N THR A 24 -2.65 2.99 -4.01
CA THR A 24 -3.41 4.10 -3.44
C THR A 24 -2.51 4.96 -2.55
N GLY A 25 -2.67 6.29 -2.61
CA GLY A 25 -1.75 7.20 -1.91
C GLY A 25 -0.31 7.09 -2.43
N GLY A 26 -0.15 6.78 -3.72
CA GLY A 26 1.14 6.53 -4.35
C GLY A 26 2.00 7.76 -4.62
N SER A 27 1.51 8.97 -4.35
CA SER A 27 2.22 10.23 -4.65
C SER A 27 3.33 10.58 -3.65
N SER A 28 3.43 9.89 -2.50
CA SER A 28 4.42 10.21 -1.46
C SER A 28 4.71 9.03 -0.53
N GLY A 29 5.74 9.17 0.30
CA GLY A 29 6.07 8.26 1.40
C GLY A 29 6.14 6.78 0.96
N VAL A 30 5.51 5.91 1.74
CA VAL A 30 5.52 4.46 1.49
C VAL A 30 4.95 4.10 0.13
N GLY A 31 3.87 4.80 -0.31
CA GLY A 31 3.27 4.55 -1.62
C GLY A 31 4.23 4.85 -2.77
N ALA A 32 4.90 6.00 -2.76
CA ALA A 32 5.88 6.37 -3.77
C ALA A 32 7.11 5.43 -3.77
N ALA A 33 7.64 5.10 -2.59
CA ALA A 33 8.73 4.15 -2.46
C ALA A 33 8.34 2.76 -3.02
N THR A 34 7.10 2.32 -2.76
CA THR A 34 6.57 1.06 -3.31
C THR A 34 6.45 1.12 -4.83
N ALA A 35 5.98 2.25 -5.39
CA ALA A 35 5.89 2.45 -6.84
C ALA A 35 7.27 2.29 -7.50
N HIS A 36 8.29 2.95 -6.97
CA HIS A 36 9.66 2.85 -7.48
C HIS A 36 10.22 1.42 -7.39
N LEU A 37 9.98 0.70 -6.29
CA LEU A 37 10.48 -0.67 -6.15
C LEU A 37 9.76 -1.66 -7.07
N LEU A 38 8.45 -1.51 -7.28
CA LEU A 38 7.68 -2.33 -8.22
C LEU A 38 8.04 -2.01 -9.68
N ALA A 39 8.29 -0.74 -10.02
CA ALA A 39 8.78 -0.35 -11.34
C ALA A 39 10.13 -1.02 -11.65
N LYS A 40 11.08 -1.06 -10.70
CA LYS A 40 12.34 -1.80 -10.83
C LYS A 40 12.16 -3.32 -11.01
N ARG A 41 11.01 -3.86 -10.63
CA ARG A 41 10.63 -5.27 -10.86
C ARG A 41 9.80 -5.47 -12.14
N GLY A 42 9.68 -4.45 -12.99
CA GLY A 42 9.01 -4.52 -14.28
C GLY A 42 7.48 -4.42 -14.20
N TYR A 43 6.92 -3.87 -13.13
CA TYR A 43 5.50 -3.59 -13.05
C TYR A 43 5.16 -2.26 -13.71
N ASN A 44 4.09 -2.24 -14.51
CA ASN A 44 3.41 -1.00 -14.86
C ASN A 44 2.61 -0.49 -13.65
N ILE A 45 2.62 0.82 -13.43
CA ILE A 45 2.16 1.40 -12.16
C ILE A 45 1.04 2.41 -12.37
N LEU A 46 -0.11 2.20 -11.69
CA LEU A 46 -1.08 3.25 -11.48
C LEU A 46 -0.83 3.90 -10.11
N VAL A 47 -0.41 5.16 -10.13
CA VAL A 47 -0.17 6.00 -8.95
C VAL A 47 -1.45 6.76 -8.63
N ASN A 48 -2.22 6.31 -7.64
CA ASN A 48 -3.38 7.06 -7.19
C ASN A 48 -2.99 8.16 -6.21
N TYR A 49 -3.62 9.31 -6.37
CA TYR A 49 -3.53 10.45 -5.46
C TYR A 49 -4.90 11.11 -5.27
N ARG A 50 -5.11 11.77 -4.11
CA ARG A 50 -6.28 12.62 -3.88
C ARG A 50 -5.95 14.10 -4.10
N ARG A 51 -4.78 14.53 -3.60
CA ARG A 51 -4.21 15.88 -3.73
C ARG A 51 -2.74 15.75 -4.12
N GLY A 52 -2.16 16.82 -4.67
CA GLY A 52 -0.75 16.85 -5.03
C GLY A 52 -0.47 16.16 -6.38
N ALA A 53 -1.12 16.63 -7.44
CA ALA A 53 -0.94 16.11 -8.81
C ALA A 53 0.54 16.13 -9.22
N ASP A 54 1.27 17.22 -8.93
CA ASP A 54 2.68 17.37 -9.28
C ASP A 54 3.56 16.29 -8.64
N MET A 55 3.29 15.95 -7.36
CA MET A 55 4.00 14.88 -6.67
C MET A 55 3.69 13.51 -7.30
N ALA A 56 2.44 13.26 -7.67
CA ALA A 56 2.06 12.03 -8.34
C ALA A 56 2.72 11.93 -9.73
N GLN A 57 2.76 13.02 -10.46
CA GLN A 57 3.40 13.08 -11.77
C GLN A 57 4.91 12.84 -11.67
N ALA A 58 5.59 13.41 -10.68
CA ALA A 58 7.00 13.14 -10.42
C ALA A 58 7.30 11.65 -10.16
N VAL A 59 6.40 10.96 -9.42
CA VAL A 59 6.52 9.50 -9.21
C VAL A 59 6.33 8.73 -10.52
N VAL A 60 5.37 9.14 -11.34
CA VAL A 60 5.14 8.54 -12.68
C VAL A 60 6.38 8.69 -13.56
N GLU A 61 6.93 9.89 -13.66
CA GLU A 61 8.15 10.16 -14.45
C GLU A 61 9.33 9.32 -13.98
N ALA A 62 9.52 9.20 -12.67
CA ALA A 62 10.57 8.35 -12.11
C ALA A 62 10.35 6.85 -12.43
N CYS A 63 9.11 6.36 -12.44
CA CYS A 63 8.80 4.99 -12.87
C CYS A 63 9.06 4.80 -14.38
N GLN A 64 8.66 5.77 -15.20
CA GLN A 64 8.89 5.74 -16.65
C GLN A 64 10.40 5.78 -16.99
N ALA A 65 11.18 6.53 -16.24
CA ALA A 65 12.66 6.56 -16.38
C ALA A 65 13.31 5.20 -16.08
N ILE A 66 12.66 4.34 -15.29
CA ILE A 66 13.11 2.94 -15.05
C ILE A 66 12.78 2.03 -16.25
N GLY A 67 11.87 2.44 -17.14
CA GLY A 67 11.51 1.71 -18.36
C GLY A 67 10.16 1.00 -18.32
N VAL A 68 9.31 1.28 -17.33
CA VAL A 68 7.93 0.77 -17.26
C VAL A 68 6.92 1.86 -17.64
N ASP A 69 5.70 1.44 -17.99
CA ASP A 69 4.60 2.39 -18.18
C ASP A 69 3.96 2.76 -16.84
N ALA A 70 3.63 4.04 -16.66
CA ALA A 70 3.01 4.51 -15.44
C ALA A 70 1.98 5.62 -15.69
N LEU A 71 0.98 5.70 -14.82
CA LEU A 71 -0.15 6.63 -14.91
C LEU A 71 -0.45 7.23 -13.53
N ALA A 72 -0.57 8.55 -13.46
CA ALA A 72 -1.15 9.24 -12.30
C ALA A 72 -2.67 9.32 -12.44
N ALA A 73 -3.40 8.86 -11.43
CA ALA A 73 -4.85 8.85 -11.42
C ALA A 73 -5.42 9.50 -10.15
N GLN A 74 -6.18 10.59 -10.31
CA GLN A 74 -6.84 11.23 -9.19
C GLN A 74 -8.05 10.40 -8.75
N GLY A 75 -8.22 10.24 -7.44
CA GLY A 75 -9.39 9.58 -6.84
C GLY A 75 -9.33 9.58 -5.32
N ASN A 76 -10.49 9.74 -4.70
CA ASN A 76 -10.68 9.63 -3.26
C ASN A 76 -11.16 8.21 -2.94
N VAL A 77 -10.31 7.39 -2.32
CA VAL A 77 -10.65 6.00 -1.98
C VAL A 77 -11.86 5.85 -1.04
N ALA A 78 -12.25 6.93 -0.34
CA ALA A 78 -13.48 6.94 0.44
C ALA A 78 -14.76 6.91 -0.43
N LEU A 79 -14.65 7.18 -1.74
CA LEU A 79 -15.75 7.19 -2.69
C LEU A 79 -15.69 5.94 -3.57
N GLU A 80 -16.75 5.14 -3.55
CA GLU A 80 -16.83 3.91 -4.33
C GLU A 80 -16.65 4.14 -5.84
N ALA A 81 -17.27 5.19 -6.36
CA ALA A 81 -17.16 5.55 -7.78
C ALA A 81 -15.70 5.81 -8.20
N ASP A 82 -14.92 6.47 -7.34
CA ASP A 82 -13.50 6.73 -7.61
C ASP A 82 -12.70 5.42 -7.57
N CYS A 83 -12.98 4.52 -6.62
CA CYS A 83 -12.34 3.21 -6.56
C CYS A 83 -12.59 2.37 -7.82
N LEU A 84 -13.82 2.37 -8.33
CA LEU A 84 -14.18 1.70 -9.58
C LEU A 84 -13.44 2.32 -10.77
N ASN A 85 -13.41 3.65 -10.85
CA ASN A 85 -12.73 4.37 -11.93
C ASN A 85 -11.21 4.12 -11.95
N LEU A 86 -10.54 4.10 -10.77
CA LEU A 86 -9.11 3.78 -10.68
C LEU A 86 -8.80 2.39 -11.25
N VAL A 87 -9.60 1.40 -10.89
CA VAL A 87 -9.43 0.03 -11.41
C VAL A 87 -9.70 -0.03 -12.90
N GLN A 88 -10.76 0.64 -13.39
CA GLN A 88 -11.08 0.69 -14.81
C GLN A 88 -9.97 1.34 -15.64
N GLN A 89 -9.35 2.42 -15.16
CA GLN A 89 -8.22 3.06 -15.84
C GLN A 89 -7.03 2.10 -16.00
N ALA A 90 -6.67 1.36 -14.95
CA ALA A 90 -5.59 0.38 -15.01
C ALA A 90 -5.90 -0.75 -15.99
N VAL A 91 -7.11 -1.31 -15.91
CA VAL A 91 -7.53 -2.43 -16.78
C VAL A 91 -7.68 -1.98 -18.24
N ALA A 92 -8.24 -0.81 -18.49
CA ALA A 92 -8.35 -0.27 -19.84
C ALA A 92 -6.98 -0.02 -20.50
N ARG A 93 -5.98 0.40 -19.71
CA ARG A 93 -4.65 0.68 -20.22
C ARG A 93 -3.79 -0.56 -20.44
N TRP A 94 -3.86 -1.55 -19.52
CA TRP A 94 -2.93 -2.69 -19.51
C TRP A 94 -3.59 -4.06 -19.60
N GLY A 95 -4.92 -4.15 -19.57
CA GLY A 95 -5.66 -5.40 -19.74
C GLY A 95 -5.59 -6.38 -18.58
N ARG A 96 -4.88 -6.04 -17.49
CA ARG A 96 -4.66 -6.95 -16.32
C ARG A 96 -4.43 -6.15 -15.03
N LEU A 97 -4.51 -6.86 -13.91
CA LEU A 97 -4.14 -6.33 -12.60
C LEU A 97 -3.55 -7.48 -11.75
N ASP A 98 -2.33 -7.29 -11.25
CA ASP A 98 -1.58 -8.32 -10.52
C ASP A 98 -1.36 -7.97 -9.05
N ALA A 99 -1.29 -6.68 -8.75
CA ALA A 99 -1.03 -6.20 -7.41
C ALA A 99 -1.89 -4.97 -7.05
N LEU A 100 -2.37 -4.94 -5.81
CA LEU A 100 -2.99 -3.77 -5.22
C LEU A 100 -2.29 -3.45 -3.90
N VAL A 101 -1.87 -2.19 -3.73
CA VAL A 101 -1.31 -1.68 -2.47
C VAL A 101 -2.21 -0.59 -1.92
N ASN A 102 -2.87 -0.87 -0.81
CA ASN A 102 -3.70 0.08 -0.08
C ASN A 102 -2.81 0.89 0.88
N SER A 103 -2.21 1.98 0.36
CA SER A 103 -1.33 2.88 1.13
C SER A 103 -1.93 4.24 1.43
N ALA A 104 -3.08 4.59 0.83
CA ALA A 104 -3.80 5.80 1.18
C ALA A 104 -4.25 5.76 2.65
N ALA A 105 -3.97 6.82 3.40
CA ALA A 105 -4.35 6.93 4.80
C ALA A 105 -4.67 8.37 5.19
N ALA A 106 -5.46 8.51 6.25
CA ALA A 106 -5.72 9.77 6.92
C ALA A 106 -5.63 9.58 8.43
N THR A 107 -5.30 10.68 9.12
CA THR A 107 -5.39 10.78 10.57
C THR A 107 -5.78 12.19 10.99
N LYS A 108 -6.14 12.31 12.27
CA LYS A 108 -6.15 13.54 13.04
C LYS A 108 -5.16 13.35 14.18
N PHE A 109 -4.31 14.33 14.41
CA PHE A 109 -3.41 14.32 15.56
C PHE A 109 -4.14 14.90 16.77
N ALA A 110 -4.59 14.02 17.67
CA ALA A 110 -5.24 14.36 18.93
C ALA A 110 -4.69 13.43 20.02
N PRO A 111 -4.19 13.97 21.15
CA PRO A 111 -3.67 13.16 22.23
C PRO A 111 -4.70 12.12 22.69
N MET A 112 -4.27 10.87 22.93
CA MET A 112 -5.16 9.78 23.37
C MET A 112 -5.79 10.06 24.75
N SER A 113 -5.22 10.99 25.54
CA SER A 113 -5.76 11.46 26.82
C SER A 113 -6.89 12.49 26.65
N ASP A 114 -7.04 13.10 25.48
CA ASP A 114 -8.07 14.08 25.16
C ASP A 114 -9.21 13.41 24.41
N LEU A 115 -10.21 12.94 25.16
CA LEU A 115 -11.40 12.26 24.58
C LEU A 115 -12.31 13.23 23.83
N ASP A 116 -12.30 14.50 24.19
CA ASP A 116 -13.09 15.56 23.54
C ASP A 116 -12.41 16.08 22.27
N GLY A 117 -11.14 15.77 22.08
CA GLY A 117 -10.33 16.18 20.92
C GLY A 117 -10.74 15.54 19.60
N VAL A 118 -11.64 14.55 19.61
CA VAL A 118 -12.16 13.86 18.41
C VAL A 118 -13.68 13.79 18.43
N GLN A 119 -14.28 13.97 17.24
CA GLN A 119 -15.73 13.96 17.05
C GLN A 119 -16.17 12.83 16.11
N ALA A 120 -17.46 12.55 16.03
CA ALA A 120 -18.02 11.49 15.16
C ALA A 120 -17.59 11.65 13.69
N GLU A 121 -17.51 12.87 13.22
CA GLU A 121 -17.08 13.22 11.84
C GLU A 121 -15.65 12.80 11.57
N ASP A 122 -14.75 12.88 12.56
CA ASP A 122 -13.36 12.41 12.44
C ASP A 122 -13.32 10.89 12.24
N PHE A 123 -14.19 10.14 12.97
CA PHE A 123 -14.32 8.70 12.77
C PHE A 123 -14.81 8.38 11.36
N HIS A 124 -15.88 9.02 10.91
CA HIS A 124 -16.41 8.77 9.56
C HIS A 124 -15.39 9.08 8.47
N ALA A 125 -14.69 10.21 8.56
CA ALA A 125 -13.70 10.63 7.59
C ALA A 125 -12.49 9.67 7.56
N ILE A 126 -11.97 9.29 8.73
CA ILE A 126 -10.78 8.43 8.83
C ILE A 126 -11.12 6.98 8.46
N PHE A 127 -12.26 6.43 8.93
CA PHE A 127 -12.72 5.10 8.52
C PHE A 127 -13.01 5.02 7.03
N GLY A 128 -13.58 6.07 6.44
CA GLY A 128 -13.82 6.17 5.01
C GLY A 128 -12.56 5.90 4.19
N ILE A 129 -11.44 6.48 4.59
CA ILE A 129 -10.16 6.34 3.88
C ILE A 129 -9.41 5.07 4.30
N ASN A 130 -9.31 4.79 5.62
CA ASN A 130 -8.39 3.78 6.14
C ASN A 130 -8.96 2.35 6.16
N ALA A 131 -10.28 2.19 6.15
CA ALA A 131 -10.94 0.89 6.25
C ALA A 131 -11.93 0.63 5.11
N ILE A 132 -12.90 1.54 4.88
CA ILE A 132 -13.91 1.38 3.84
C ILE A 132 -13.27 1.48 2.45
N GLY A 133 -12.37 2.44 2.23
CA GLY A 133 -11.65 2.61 0.97
C GLY A 133 -10.88 1.35 0.55
N PRO A 134 -10.01 0.78 1.39
CA PRO A 134 -9.36 -0.50 1.11
C PRO A 134 -10.33 -1.65 0.77
N PHE A 135 -11.49 -1.72 1.42
CA PHE A 135 -12.53 -2.70 1.05
C PHE A 135 -13.09 -2.43 -0.35
N GLN A 136 -13.48 -1.18 -0.64
CA GLN A 136 -14.10 -0.81 -1.91
C GLN A 136 -13.17 -1.08 -3.10
N ILE A 137 -11.93 -0.61 -3.03
CA ILE A 137 -10.99 -0.80 -4.13
C ILE A 137 -10.53 -2.26 -4.25
N SER A 138 -10.39 -3.00 -3.13
CA SER A 138 -10.08 -4.44 -3.19
C SER A 138 -11.21 -5.23 -3.83
N ARG A 139 -12.46 -4.92 -3.52
CA ARG A 139 -13.64 -5.51 -4.16
C ARG A 139 -13.69 -5.24 -5.67
N ALA A 140 -13.37 -4.01 -6.08
CA ALA A 140 -13.31 -3.65 -7.50
C ALA A 140 -12.15 -4.37 -8.21
N ALA A 141 -10.96 -4.34 -7.62
CA ALA A 141 -9.74 -4.93 -8.17
C ALA A 141 -9.83 -6.46 -8.30
N ALA A 142 -10.41 -7.14 -7.31
CA ALA A 142 -10.50 -8.61 -7.28
C ALA A 142 -11.21 -9.21 -8.51
N LYS A 143 -12.10 -8.46 -9.15
CA LYS A 143 -12.79 -8.88 -10.39
C LYS A 143 -11.86 -8.97 -11.61
N HIS A 144 -10.68 -8.36 -11.54
CA HIS A 144 -9.70 -8.26 -12.61
C HIS A 144 -8.34 -8.88 -12.24
N MET A 145 -8.23 -9.40 -11.01
CA MET A 145 -7.03 -10.06 -10.49
C MET A 145 -7.17 -11.58 -10.66
N GLY A 146 -6.16 -12.21 -11.26
CA GLY A 146 -6.11 -13.65 -11.49
C GLY A 146 -5.28 -14.41 -10.46
N ALA A 147 -5.07 -15.69 -10.72
CA ALA A 147 -4.23 -16.55 -9.89
C ALA A 147 -2.80 -16.01 -9.78
N GLY A 148 -2.26 -16.00 -8.56
CA GLY A 148 -0.93 -15.47 -8.25
C GLY A 148 -0.88 -13.97 -7.96
N SER A 149 -2.02 -13.27 -8.05
CA SER A 149 -2.12 -11.86 -7.67
C SER A 149 -2.07 -11.68 -6.14
N ALA A 150 -1.77 -10.45 -5.70
CA ALA A 150 -1.71 -10.15 -4.27
C ALA A 150 -2.18 -8.73 -3.93
N ILE A 151 -2.76 -8.60 -2.74
CA ILE A 151 -3.16 -7.32 -2.12
C ILE A 151 -2.33 -7.13 -0.86
N VAL A 152 -1.77 -5.93 -0.67
CA VAL A 152 -1.10 -5.55 0.58
C VAL A 152 -1.72 -4.28 1.14
N ASN A 153 -2.16 -4.37 2.39
CA ASN A 153 -2.70 -3.25 3.14
C ASN A 153 -1.61 -2.62 4.01
N VAL A 154 -1.42 -1.31 3.92
CA VAL A 154 -0.53 -0.57 4.82
C VAL A 154 -1.32 -0.18 6.06
N SER A 155 -1.23 -1.03 7.08
CA SER A 155 -1.86 -0.81 8.38
C SER A 155 -0.93 -0.02 9.33
N SER A 156 -0.87 -0.39 10.60
CA SER A 156 0.00 0.20 11.63
C SER A 156 0.03 -0.71 12.86
N ILE A 157 1.12 -0.66 13.64
CA ILE A 157 1.16 -1.22 15.00
C ILE A 157 0.08 -0.59 15.88
N ALA A 158 -0.38 0.62 15.60
CA ALA A 158 -1.46 1.29 16.33
C ALA A 158 -2.75 0.44 16.39
N GLY A 159 -3.06 -0.30 15.33
CA GLY A 159 -4.20 -1.21 15.29
C GLY A 159 -4.05 -2.48 16.15
N GLN A 160 -2.88 -2.73 16.74
CA GLN A 160 -2.63 -3.82 17.68
C GLN A 160 -2.40 -3.32 19.10
N THR A 161 -1.71 -2.17 19.23
CA THR A 161 -1.31 -1.63 20.53
C THR A 161 -2.38 -0.79 21.22
N GLY A 162 -3.39 -0.33 20.46
CA GLY A 162 -4.36 0.63 20.98
C GLY A 162 -3.79 2.03 21.18
N SER A 163 -2.58 2.32 20.72
CA SER A 163 -1.90 3.62 20.87
C SER A 163 -1.53 4.19 19.49
N GLY A 164 -1.77 5.48 19.28
CA GLY A 164 -1.51 6.12 17.98
C GLY A 164 -1.82 7.60 17.99
N SER A 165 -2.00 8.18 16.80
CA SER A 165 -2.24 9.62 16.62
C SER A 165 -3.62 10.09 17.08
N SER A 166 -4.62 9.19 17.16
CA SER A 166 -5.97 9.44 17.68
C SER A 166 -6.77 8.14 17.76
N PHE A 167 -7.87 8.12 18.53
CA PHE A 167 -8.79 6.98 18.58
C PHE A 167 -9.34 6.56 17.21
N PRO A 168 -9.88 7.46 16.35
CA PRO A 168 -10.38 7.05 15.04
C PRO A 168 -9.28 6.43 14.16
N TYR A 169 -8.03 6.88 14.25
CA TYR A 169 -6.92 6.26 13.53
C TYR A 169 -6.65 4.84 14.03
N VAL A 170 -6.46 4.67 15.34
CA VAL A 170 -6.21 3.36 15.98
C VAL A 170 -7.28 2.34 15.58
N LEU A 171 -8.54 2.71 15.76
CA LEU A 171 -9.67 1.83 15.47
C LEU A 171 -9.77 1.51 13.97
N SER A 172 -9.51 2.48 13.08
CA SER A 172 -9.50 2.23 11.64
C SER A 172 -8.41 1.26 11.21
N LYS A 173 -7.23 1.29 11.86
CA LYS A 173 -6.13 0.36 11.58
C LYS A 173 -6.41 -1.03 12.15
N ALA A 174 -7.07 -1.14 13.28
CA ALA A 174 -7.57 -2.42 13.78
C ALA A 174 -8.63 -3.03 12.83
N ALA A 175 -9.55 -2.20 12.32
CA ALA A 175 -10.52 -2.62 11.31
C ALA A 175 -9.84 -3.09 10.00
N LEU A 176 -8.77 -2.42 9.56
CA LEU A 176 -8.00 -2.81 8.38
C LEU A 176 -7.27 -4.16 8.60
N ASN A 177 -6.79 -4.44 9.82
CA ASN A 177 -6.23 -5.76 10.16
C ASN A 177 -7.29 -6.85 10.03
N ALA A 178 -8.50 -6.64 10.57
CA ALA A 178 -9.61 -7.57 10.45
C ALA A 178 -10.05 -7.75 8.98
N LEU A 179 -10.11 -6.67 8.21
CA LEU A 179 -10.42 -6.69 6.77
C LEU A 179 -9.40 -7.56 6.01
N THR A 180 -8.11 -7.46 6.34
CA THR A 180 -7.06 -8.28 5.74
C THR A 180 -7.33 -9.77 5.90
N LEU A 181 -7.72 -10.20 7.11
CA LEU A 181 -8.07 -11.60 7.39
C LEU A 181 -9.31 -12.06 6.62
N GLY A 182 -10.34 -11.21 6.57
CA GLY A 182 -11.57 -11.48 5.84
C GLY A 182 -11.33 -11.64 4.33
N LEU A 183 -10.62 -10.69 3.72
CA LEU A 183 -10.30 -10.74 2.30
C LEU A 183 -9.40 -11.91 1.95
N ALA A 184 -8.42 -12.26 2.80
CA ALA A 184 -7.54 -13.40 2.59
C ALA A 184 -8.34 -14.72 2.48
N ARG A 185 -9.35 -14.92 3.34
CA ARG A 185 -10.23 -16.10 3.27
C ARG A 185 -11.13 -16.09 2.03
N THR A 186 -11.69 -14.92 1.71
CA THR A 186 -12.68 -14.79 0.64
C THR A 186 -12.07 -14.89 -0.75
N LEU A 187 -10.84 -14.37 -0.94
CA LEU A 187 -10.20 -14.27 -2.25
C LEU A 187 -9.24 -15.41 -2.55
N ALA A 188 -8.96 -16.28 -1.58
CA ALA A 188 -8.20 -17.51 -1.78
C ALA A 188 -8.96 -18.47 -2.72
N PRO A 189 -8.26 -19.31 -3.50
CA PRO A 189 -6.80 -19.47 -3.58
C PRO A 189 -6.13 -18.51 -4.58
N ASN A 190 -6.88 -17.69 -5.30
CA ASN A 190 -6.39 -16.92 -6.44
C ASN A 190 -5.58 -15.69 -6.02
N ILE A 191 -6.01 -15.00 -4.96
CA ILE A 191 -5.43 -13.73 -4.53
C ILE A 191 -5.00 -13.85 -3.07
N ARG A 192 -3.73 -13.56 -2.80
CA ARG A 192 -3.22 -13.45 -1.43
C ARG A 192 -3.47 -12.04 -0.88
N VAL A 193 -3.81 -11.94 0.40
CA VAL A 193 -4.04 -10.64 1.04
C VAL A 193 -3.29 -10.60 2.36
N ASN A 194 -2.39 -9.62 2.51
CA ASN A 194 -1.61 -9.43 3.74
C ASN A 194 -1.60 -7.95 4.14
N ALA A 195 -1.15 -7.65 5.33
CA ALA A 195 -0.88 -6.30 5.80
C ALA A 195 0.55 -6.15 6.28
N VAL A 196 1.14 -4.96 6.06
CA VAL A 196 2.31 -4.50 6.82
C VAL A 196 1.83 -3.57 7.93
N LEU A 197 2.44 -3.69 9.11
CA LEU A 197 2.14 -2.89 10.29
C LEU A 197 3.38 -2.09 10.69
N PRO A 198 3.62 -0.93 10.07
CA PRO A 198 4.73 -0.08 10.45
C PRO A 198 4.60 0.45 11.87
N GLY A 199 5.76 0.66 12.52
CA GLY A 199 5.90 1.59 13.62
C GLY A 199 5.94 3.04 13.13
N MET A 200 6.75 3.89 13.76
CA MET A 200 7.00 5.23 13.22
C MET A 200 7.80 5.13 11.92
N ILE A 201 7.34 5.88 10.92
CA ILE A 201 8.02 6.02 9.63
C ILE A 201 8.54 7.46 9.51
N GLU A 202 9.80 7.62 9.10
CA GLU A 202 10.33 8.92 8.75
C GLU A 202 9.56 9.55 7.58
N GLY A 203 9.36 10.88 7.63
CA GLY A 203 8.79 11.57 6.50
C GLY A 203 7.88 12.75 6.84
N ARG A 204 7.41 13.38 5.79
CA ARG A 204 6.62 14.61 5.87
C ARG A 204 5.30 14.44 6.60
N TRP A 205 4.63 13.29 6.42
CA TRP A 205 3.28 13.08 6.94
C TRP A 205 3.16 13.29 8.46
N MET A 206 4.11 12.72 9.24
CA MET A 206 4.17 12.92 10.68
C MET A 206 4.65 14.32 11.02
N ARG A 207 5.65 14.83 10.28
CA ARG A 207 6.23 16.17 10.51
C ARG A 207 5.23 17.27 10.22
N ASP A 208 4.52 17.20 9.10
CA ASP A 208 3.50 18.19 8.72
C ASP A 208 2.31 18.20 9.71
N GLY A 209 2.00 17.06 10.33
CA GLY A 209 0.91 16.92 11.28
C GLY A 209 1.27 17.33 12.70
N LEU A 210 2.50 17.11 13.15
CA LEU A 210 2.95 17.39 14.52
C LEU A 210 3.71 18.72 14.66
N GLY A 211 4.31 19.22 13.57
CA GLY A 211 5.34 20.25 13.58
C GLY A 211 6.71 19.67 13.96
N ASP A 212 7.78 20.40 13.59
CA ASP A 212 9.17 19.91 13.67
C ASP A 212 9.59 19.52 15.09
N GLU A 213 9.25 20.31 16.09
CA GLU A 213 9.67 20.08 17.48
C GLU A 213 8.99 18.83 18.08
N ALA A 214 7.66 18.69 17.91
CA ALA A 214 6.94 17.51 18.41
C ALA A 214 7.33 16.26 17.62
N TYR A 215 7.56 16.38 16.31
CA TYR A 215 8.08 15.28 15.49
C TYR A 215 9.43 14.79 16.01
N ALA A 216 10.38 15.67 16.31
CA ALA A 216 11.69 15.29 16.82
C ALA A 216 11.58 14.57 18.18
N ARG A 217 10.76 15.07 19.10
CA ARG A 217 10.51 14.41 20.40
C ARG A 217 9.92 13.00 20.22
N VAL A 218 8.90 12.88 19.39
CA VAL A 218 8.25 11.59 19.14
C VAL A 218 9.22 10.61 18.47
N LYS A 219 10.03 11.08 17.52
CA LYS A 219 11.05 10.26 16.87
C LYS A 219 12.05 9.70 17.89
N THR A 220 12.61 10.54 18.75
CA THR A 220 13.54 10.13 19.81
C THR A 220 12.88 9.09 20.74
N GLN A 221 11.63 9.30 21.15
CA GLN A 221 10.92 8.34 22.00
C GLN A 221 10.74 6.97 21.33
N PHE A 222 10.51 6.93 20.00
CA PHE A 222 10.44 5.69 19.25
C PHE A 222 11.81 5.02 19.12
N GLU A 223 12.86 5.79 18.83
CA GLU A 223 14.25 5.29 18.75
C GLU A 223 14.74 4.73 20.08
N ASP A 224 14.42 5.38 21.19
CA ASP A 224 14.79 4.93 22.54
C ASP A 224 14.13 3.60 22.91
N LYS A 225 12.89 3.35 22.45
CA LYS A 225 12.16 2.11 22.72
C LYS A 225 12.45 1.01 21.72
N ALA A 226 12.73 1.34 20.49
CA ALA A 226 12.97 0.36 19.44
C ALA A 226 14.27 -0.41 19.70
N VAL A 227 14.23 -1.75 19.64
CA VAL A 227 15.41 -2.62 19.87
C VAL A 227 16.55 -2.28 18.92
N LEU A 228 16.24 -1.92 17.65
CA LEU A 228 17.24 -1.50 16.67
C LEU A 228 17.71 -0.05 16.82
N GLY A 229 17.14 0.73 17.76
CA GLY A 229 17.54 2.11 18.03
C GLY A 229 17.24 3.09 16.91
N THR A 230 16.25 2.81 16.08
CA THR A 230 15.90 3.62 14.90
C THR A 230 14.41 3.55 14.61
N VAL A 231 13.93 4.42 13.74
CA VAL A 231 12.61 4.32 13.09
C VAL A 231 12.77 3.84 11.65
N CYS A 232 11.69 3.39 11.03
CA CYS A 232 11.74 2.90 9.65
C CYS A 232 11.70 4.03 8.63
N THR A 233 12.31 3.82 7.46
CA THR A 233 12.13 4.68 6.28
C THR A 233 10.99 4.16 5.41
N PRO A 234 10.43 5.01 4.52
CA PRO A 234 9.45 4.55 3.53
C PRO A 234 9.94 3.38 2.66
N GLU A 235 11.21 3.36 2.29
CA GLU A 235 11.83 2.33 1.46
C GLU A 235 11.91 0.99 2.18
N GLN A 236 12.16 0.98 3.48
CA GLN A 236 12.19 -0.24 4.29
C GLN A 236 10.79 -0.86 4.40
N ILE A 237 9.75 -0.03 4.59
CA ILE A 237 8.36 -0.51 4.56
C ILE A 237 7.98 -1.00 3.16
N ALA A 238 8.36 -0.27 2.11
CA ALA A 238 8.12 -0.66 0.73
C ALA A 238 8.78 -2.00 0.38
N SER A 239 9.96 -2.28 0.91
CA SER A 239 10.64 -3.57 0.72
C SER A 239 9.82 -4.74 1.29
N ALA A 240 9.23 -4.58 2.47
CA ALA A 240 8.34 -5.59 3.05
C ALA A 240 7.05 -5.76 2.23
N ILE A 241 6.47 -4.66 1.72
CA ILE A 241 5.30 -4.71 0.84
C ILE A 241 5.62 -5.51 -0.43
N VAL A 242 6.73 -5.18 -1.08
CA VAL A 242 7.13 -5.82 -2.35
C VAL A 242 7.46 -7.29 -2.15
N TRP A 243 8.04 -7.69 -1.00
CA TRP A 243 8.22 -9.09 -0.65
C TRP A 243 6.89 -9.84 -0.48
N LEU A 244 5.88 -9.24 0.17
CA LEU A 244 4.54 -9.84 0.29
C LEU A 244 3.80 -9.95 -1.05
N LEU A 245 4.11 -9.09 -2.03
CA LEU A 245 3.58 -9.16 -3.39
C LEU A 245 4.28 -10.20 -4.27
N ASP A 246 5.46 -10.69 -3.86
CA ASP A 246 6.25 -11.63 -4.63
C ASP A 246 5.45 -12.92 -4.91
N PRO A 247 5.42 -13.44 -6.15
CA PRO A 247 4.70 -14.68 -6.48
C PRO A 247 5.14 -15.89 -5.68
N ASP A 248 6.39 -15.93 -5.25
CA ASP A 248 6.93 -17.04 -4.45
C ASP A 248 6.57 -16.95 -2.96
N CYS A 249 6.04 -15.81 -2.52
CA CYS A 249 5.52 -15.65 -1.16
C CYS A 249 4.26 -16.50 -0.97
N ARG A 250 4.26 -17.37 0.02
CA ARG A 250 3.11 -18.26 0.37
C ARG A 250 2.29 -17.74 1.55
N MET A 251 2.51 -16.48 1.96
CA MET A 251 1.76 -15.87 3.05
C MET A 251 0.45 -15.27 2.56
N THR A 252 -0.61 -15.52 3.31
CA THR A 252 -1.91 -14.84 3.18
C THR A 252 -2.55 -14.71 4.55
N GLY A 253 -3.31 -13.64 4.79
CA GLY A 253 -3.93 -13.34 6.07
C GLY A 253 -2.94 -12.91 7.16
N GLN A 254 -1.73 -12.48 6.80
CA GLN A 254 -0.73 -12.09 7.79
C GLN A 254 -0.71 -10.57 8.01
N CYS A 255 -0.52 -10.18 9.27
CA CYS A 255 -0.25 -8.82 9.70
C CYS A 255 1.22 -8.73 10.14
N VAL A 256 2.10 -8.32 9.22
CA VAL A 256 3.55 -8.34 9.40
C VAL A 256 4.02 -7.02 10.02
N VAL A 257 4.54 -7.09 11.23
CA VAL A 257 5.09 -5.91 11.95
C VAL A 257 6.44 -5.52 11.36
N VAL A 258 6.61 -4.21 11.06
CA VAL A 258 7.85 -3.62 10.56
C VAL A 258 8.09 -2.32 11.34
N ASP A 259 8.68 -2.43 12.53
CA ASP A 259 8.72 -1.35 13.53
C ASP A 259 10.09 -1.17 14.21
N ALA A 260 11.14 -1.73 13.64
CA ALA A 260 12.48 -1.74 14.23
C ALA A 260 12.54 -2.35 15.65
N GLY A 261 11.57 -3.22 15.99
CA GLY A 261 11.45 -3.85 17.30
C GLY A 261 10.84 -2.96 18.38
N PHE A 262 10.12 -1.92 18.00
CA PHE A 262 9.46 -1.01 18.96
C PHE A 262 8.49 -1.74 19.89
N MET A 263 7.70 -2.69 19.37
CA MET A 263 6.74 -3.45 20.17
C MET A 263 7.39 -4.43 21.13
N LEU A 264 8.63 -4.83 20.89
CA LEU A 264 9.38 -5.67 21.83
C LEU A 264 9.85 -4.86 23.04
N GLY A 265 10.16 -3.58 22.84
CA GLY A 265 10.76 -2.72 23.85
C GLY A 265 12.23 -3.07 24.12
N ARG A 266 12.97 -2.12 24.67
CA ARG A 266 14.30 -2.38 25.23
C ARG A 266 14.15 -2.85 26.68
N SER A 267 14.90 -3.88 27.05
CA SER A 267 15.03 -4.35 28.44
C SER A 267 15.85 -3.37 29.28
#